data_894d81d5a8f7240c9dbf83518d1771fc
#
_entry.id   894d81d5a8f7240c9dbf83518d1771fc
#
_cell.length_a   1.000
_cell.length_b   1.000
_cell.length_c   1.000
_cell.angle_alpha   90.00
_cell.angle_beta   90.00
_cell.angle_gamma   90.00
#
_symmetry.space_group_name_H-M   'P 1'
#
loop_
_entity.id
_entity.type
_entity.pdbx_description
1 polymer ?
#
loop_
_entity_poly.entity_id
_entity_poly.type
_entity_poly.pdbx_seq_one_letter_code
_entity_poly.pdbx_strand_id
1 'polypeptide(L)'
;MKKKGIIILLFLLISVYHLTAQPLERRGHYDINKDKVLYTIGYAHLDTEWNWEYPTTINQYIKNTMEDNFKLFEKYPDYVFNFTGSRRYKMMKEYYPESFKKVTDYIRQERWFISGSSVDEGEVNISSSESIIRQVLYGNQFFRHEFSKESYDYMLPDCFGFVATLPQVLNHAGLLGFSTQKLTWRSANGIPFNVGIWEAPDGKNILAALNATSYTSNIEPRLDINDTWNTRLQDNINKYGISFDFRYYGVGDVGGAPREEDVVNAVASLRNPDSKFKVVLTSSDQMFKDITPELREKLPAYSGDLLLIEHSAGSLTSQSFMKRANRKNEILARNAEMASVMADWLGGSAYPFVKINNAWELVLGSQFHDILPGTSTPKAYEYAWNDEFIVMNSFAEVLKNAVGTISKTLNTQVDGRAIIVFNPVAREREEIVTVELPYSKLPVNVRVTDKNGN
;
A
#
# COMPACT_ATOMS: atom_id res chain seq x y z
N MET A 1 71.08 37.99 -8.94
CA MET A 1 70.78 37.03 -7.88
C MET A 1 69.25 36.97 -7.71
N LYS A 2 68.61 35.93 -8.27
CA LYS A 2 67.15 35.70 -8.18
C LYS A 2 66.87 34.71 -7.08
N LYS A 3 66.16 35.12 -6.00
CA LYS A 3 65.67 34.25 -4.95
C LYS A 3 64.40 33.56 -5.45
N LYS A 4 64.42 32.24 -5.55
CA LYS A 4 63.28 31.38 -5.80
C LYS A 4 62.55 31.16 -4.45
N GLY A 5 61.34 31.66 -4.34
CA GLY A 5 60.46 31.31 -3.20
C GLY A 5 59.80 29.97 -3.49
N ILE A 6 59.96 29.03 -2.55
CA ILE A 6 59.26 27.73 -2.50
C ILE A 6 57.92 27.96 -1.80
N ILE A 7 56.82 27.80 -2.54
CA ILE A 7 55.48 27.74 -2.00
C ILE A 7 55.21 26.30 -1.56
N ILE A 8 55.14 26.08 -0.25
CA ILE A 8 54.73 24.81 0.32
C ILE A 8 53.18 24.80 0.35
N LEU A 9 52.56 24.01 -0.51
CA LEU A 9 51.13 23.79 -0.52
C LEU A 9 50.81 22.74 0.55
N LEU A 10 50.26 23.21 1.69
CA LEU A 10 49.77 22.33 2.75
C LEU A 10 48.40 21.76 2.31
N PHE A 11 48.35 20.53 1.84
CA PHE A 11 47.13 19.79 1.67
C PHE A 11 46.59 19.38 3.04
N LEU A 12 45.59 20.10 3.54
CA LEU A 12 44.75 19.66 4.64
C LEU A 12 43.85 18.49 4.10
N LEU A 13 44.27 17.28 4.38
CA LEU A 13 43.39 16.10 4.26
C LEU A 13 42.31 16.21 5.34
N ILE A 14 41.16 16.81 4.98
CA ILE A 14 39.94 16.67 5.76
C ILE A 14 39.47 15.23 5.51
N SER A 15 39.80 14.33 6.41
CA SER A 15 39.18 13.02 6.51
C SER A 15 37.71 13.26 6.86
N VAL A 16 36.87 13.30 5.83
CA VAL A 16 35.42 13.13 5.98
C VAL A 16 35.24 11.70 6.43
N TYR A 17 35.18 11.50 7.76
CA TYR A 17 34.61 10.28 8.28
C TYR A 17 33.17 10.21 7.79
N HIS A 18 32.95 9.48 6.70
CA HIS A 18 31.65 8.93 6.42
C HIS A 18 31.35 8.05 7.65
N LEU A 19 30.48 8.51 8.52
CA LEU A 19 29.71 7.64 9.39
C LEU A 19 28.85 6.79 8.44
N THR A 20 29.44 5.76 7.85
CA THR A 20 28.70 4.62 7.38
C THR A 20 28.11 4.05 8.64
N ALA A 21 26.81 4.27 8.86
CA ALA A 21 26.06 3.54 9.86
C ALA A 21 26.47 2.08 9.71
N GLN A 22 27.07 1.51 10.76
CA GLN A 22 27.39 0.07 10.73
C GLN A 22 26.08 -0.67 10.45
N PRO A 23 26.00 -1.48 9.40
CA PRO A 23 24.80 -2.23 9.16
C PRO A 23 24.68 -3.26 10.29
N LEU A 24 23.85 -2.93 11.30
CA LEU A 24 22.97 -3.84 11.98
C LEU A 24 23.55 -4.99 12.78
N GLU A 25 24.41 -4.71 13.72
CA GLU A 25 24.48 -5.52 14.95
C GLU A 25 23.13 -5.57 15.71
N ARG A 26 22.17 -4.69 15.35
CA ARG A 26 20.83 -4.58 15.98
C ARG A 26 19.94 -5.78 15.71
N ARG A 27 20.02 -6.41 14.54
CA ARG A 27 19.15 -7.56 14.16
C ARG A 27 19.64 -8.89 14.77
N GLY A 28 20.80 -8.93 15.42
CA GLY A 28 21.47 -10.17 15.73
C GLY A 28 22.09 -10.82 14.49
N HIS A 29 23.09 -11.68 14.69
CA HIS A 29 23.62 -12.53 13.64
C HIS A 29 22.73 -13.76 13.53
N TYR A 30 22.09 -13.96 12.38
CA TYR A 30 21.34 -15.16 12.05
C TYR A 30 21.63 -15.62 10.62
N ASP A 31 21.53 -16.91 10.41
CA ASP A 31 21.57 -17.54 9.10
C ASP A 31 20.29 -18.33 8.89
N ILE A 32 19.38 -17.84 8.06
CA ILE A 32 18.05 -18.45 7.81
C ILE A 32 18.15 -19.92 7.35
N ASN A 33 19.32 -20.33 6.80
CA ASN A 33 19.56 -21.71 6.37
C ASN A 33 19.98 -22.65 7.51
N LYS A 34 20.41 -22.11 8.67
CA LYS A 34 20.97 -22.90 9.81
C LYS A 34 20.21 -22.69 11.10
N ASP A 35 19.78 -21.46 11.34
CA ASP A 35 19.14 -21.08 12.59
C ASP A 35 17.63 -21.26 12.52
N LYS A 36 16.98 -21.49 13.64
CA LYS A 36 15.55 -21.22 13.79
C LYS A 36 15.37 -19.72 13.95
N VAL A 37 14.57 -19.09 13.09
CA VAL A 37 14.41 -17.63 13.02
C VAL A 37 12.95 -17.23 13.14
N LEU A 38 12.62 -16.34 14.06
CA LEU A 38 11.31 -15.72 14.17
C LEU A 38 11.42 -14.24 13.80
N TYR A 39 10.91 -13.87 12.62
CA TYR A 39 10.77 -12.48 12.18
C TYR A 39 9.62 -11.83 12.96
N THR A 40 9.95 -10.81 13.74
CA THR A 40 9.02 -10.18 14.68
C THR A 40 8.84 -8.72 14.31
N ILE A 41 7.62 -8.38 13.86
CA ILE A 41 7.28 -7.09 13.26
C ILE A 41 6.49 -6.27 14.25
N GLY A 42 7.12 -5.26 14.83
CA GLY A 42 6.46 -4.27 15.69
C GLY A 42 5.64 -3.31 14.83
N TYR A 43 4.33 -3.22 15.09
CA TYR A 43 3.38 -2.51 14.24
C TYR A 43 2.30 -1.82 15.07
N ALA A 44 1.71 -0.76 14.52
CA ALA A 44 0.48 -0.18 15.02
C ALA A 44 -0.49 -0.05 13.87
N HIS A 45 -1.56 -0.85 13.88
CA HIS A 45 -2.63 -0.74 12.92
C HIS A 45 -3.41 0.56 13.16
N LEU A 46 -3.67 1.31 12.11
CA LEU A 46 -4.42 2.55 12.19
C LEU A 46 -5.48 2.58 11.10
N ASP A 47 -6.75 2.54 11.51
CA ASP A 47 -7.83 2.80 10.58
C ASP A 47 -7.89 4.28 10.23
N THR A 48 -7.76 4.57 8.93
CA THR A 48 -7.79 5.94 8.42
C THR A 48 -9.16 6.56 8.63
N GLU A 49 -10.22 5.76 8.48
CA GLU A 49 -11.61 6.03 8.85
C GLU A 49 -12.30 4.71 9.18
N TRP A 50 -13.04 4.66 10.29
CA TRP A 50 -13.83 3.51 10.71
C TRP A 50 -14.94 3.95 11.67
N ASN A 51 -14.71 3.87 13.00
CA ASN A 51 -15.60 4.43 14.02
C ASN A 51 -15.42 5.94 14.22
N TRP A 52 -14.57 6.53 13.40
CA TRP A 52 -14.20 7.95 13.37
C TRP A 52 -13.88 8.40 11.94
N GLU A 53 -13.68 9.69 11.77
CA GLU A 53 -13.40 10.38 10.53
C GLU A 53 -11.98 10.98 10.51
N TYR A 54 -11.50 11.46 9.34
CA TYR A 54 -10.17 12.04 9.15
C TYR A 54 -9.72 13.08 10.19
N PRO A 55 -10.57 14.05 10.66
CA PRO A 55 -10.14 14.96 11.72
C PRO A 55 -9.67 14.27 12.99
N THR A 56 -10.33 13.19 13.41
CA THR A 56 -9.94 12.41 14.59
C THR A 56 -8.63 11.66 14.30
N THR A 57 -8.51 11.02 13.15
CA THR A 57 -7.27 10.35 12.70
C THR A 57 -6.09 11.31 12.71
N ILE A 58 -6.24 12.49 12.14
CA ILE A 58 -5.18 13.48 12.06
C ILE A 58 -4.83 14.04 13.44
N ASN A 59 -5.84 14.55 14.17
CA ASN A 59 -5.61 15.31 15.40
C ASN A 59 -5.21 14.44 16.59
N GLN A 60 -5.56 13.15 16.57
CA GLN A 60 -5.31 12.25 17.69
C GLN A 60 -4.38 11.10 17.31
N TYR A 61 -4.77 10.26 16.37
CA TYR A 61 -4.12 8.97 16.16
C TYR A 61 -2.78 9.08 15.43
N ILE A 62 -2.68 9.89 14.39
CA ILE A 62 -1.41 10.18 13.70
C ILE A 62 -0.42 10.85 14.67
N LYS A 63 -0.91 11.82 15.45
CA LYS A 63 -0.09 12.51 16.46
C LYS A 63 0.43 11.53 17.50
N ASN A 64 -0.46 10.72 18.11
CA ASN A 64 -0.08 9.75 19.12
C ASN A 64 0.89 8.71 18.56
N THR A 65 0.68 8.23 17.32
CA THR A 65 1.59 7.27 16.68
C THR A 65 3.01 7.81 16.59
N MET A 66 3.19 9.06 16.22
CA MET A 66 4.53 9.66 16.21
C MET A 66 5.12 9.83 17.62
N GLU A 67 4.36 10.48 18.52
CA GLU A 67 4.85 10.85 19.84
C GLU A 67 5.19 9.62 20.71
N ASP A 68 4.36 8.59 20.68
CA ASP A 68 4.57 7.39 21.49
C ASP A 68 5.74 6.56 20.97
N ASN A 69 5.91 6.44 19.64
CA ASN A 69 7.09 5.80 19.09
C ASN A 69 8.37 6.58 19.37
N PHE A 70 8.37 7.92 19.35
CA PHE A 70 9.54 8.72 19.70
C PHE A 70 10.01 8.44 21.13
N LYS A 71 9.09 8.35 22.11
CA LYS A 71 9.41 7.99 23.50
C LYS A 71 10.10 6.62 23.59
N LEU A 72 9.59 5.63 22.86
CA LEU A 72 10.15 4.29 22.82
C LEU A 72 11.52 4.26 22.12
N PHE A 73 11.70 4.99 21.03
CA PHE A 73 12.99 5.10 20.36
C PHE A 73 14.07 5.76 21.22
N GLU A 74 13.72 6.79 21.98
CA GLU A 74 14.65 7.46 22.90
C GLU A 74 15.10 6.51 24.02
N LYS A 75 14.20 5.67 24.49
CA LYS A 75 14.43 4.79 25.65
C LYS A 75 15.08 3.45 25.26
N TYR A 76 14.76 2.90 24.09
CA TYR A 76 15.18 1.57 23.63
C TYR A 76 15.90 1.63 22.29
N PRO A 77 17.25 1.68 22.27
CA PRO A 77 18.03 1.82 21.02
C PRO A 77 17.82 0.70 19.99
N ASP A 78 17.51 -0.52 20.43
CA ASP A 78 17.26 -1.67 19.55
C ASP A 78 15.80 -1.80 19.10
N TYR A 79 14.91 -0.97 19.62
CA TYR A 79 13.51 -0.96 19.18
C TYR A 79 13.38 -0.48 17.74
N VAL A 80 12.56 -1.19 16.97
CA VAL A 80 12.17 -0.85 15.61
C VAL A 80 10.66 -0.90 15.44
N PHE A 81 10.13 -0.08 14.53
CA PHE A 81 8.70 0.07 14.29
C PHE A 81 8.41 0.03 12.80
N ASN A 82 7.30 -0.59 12.42
CA ASN A 82 6.80 -0.65 11.06
C ASN A 82 5.48 0.13 10.95
N PHE A 83 5.32 0.89 9.87
CA PHE A 83 4.10 1.63 9.65
C PHE A 83 3.73 1.67 8.16
N THR A 84 2.48 1.41 7.85
CA THR A 84 1.92 1.26 6.51
C THR A 84 1.27 2.55 5.99
N GLY A 85 1.02 2.59 4.67
CA GLY A 85 0.16 3.57 4.04
C GLY A 85 0.78 4.96 3.84
N SER A 86 1.21 5.28 2.60
CA SER A 86 1.80 6.59 2.28
C SER A 86 0.85 7.76 2.58
N ARG A 87 -0.48 7.54 2.57
CA ARG A 87 -1.50 8.54 2.93
C ARG A 87 -1.33 9.01 4.37
N ARG A 88 -1.02 8.09 5.31
CA ARG A 88 -0.75 8.44 6.72
C ARG A 88 0.50 9.31 6.85
N TYR A 89 1.56 8.98 6.10
CA TYR A 89 2.77 9.81 6.07
C TYR A 89 2.54 11.19 5.43
N LYS A 90 1.65 11.32 4.44
CA LYS A 90 1.24 12.61 3.89
C LYS A 90 0.52 13.45 4.94
N MET A 91 -0.37 12.84 5.73
CA MET A 91 -1.00 13.52 6.88
C MET A 91 0.04 13.98 7.90
N MET A 92 1.03 13.16 8.25
CA MET A 92 2.14 13.57 9.11
C MET A 92 2.89 14.78 8.55
N LYS A 93 3.23 14.73 7.25
CA LYS A 93 3.97 15.81 6.56
C LYS A 93 3.19 17.13 6.53
N GLU A 94 1.89 17.06 6.26
CA GLU A 94 1.03 18.23 6.10
C GLU A 94 0.70 18.87 7.45
N TYR A 95 0.29 18.08 8.44
CA TYR A 95 -0.22 18.60 9.69
C TYR A 95 0.83 18.69 10.81
N TYR A 96 1.92 17.91 10.72
CA TYR A 96 2.98 17.83 11.75
C TYR A 96 4.38 17.85 11.13
N PRO A 97 4.75 18.90 10.35
CA PRO A 97 5.99 18.93 9.57
C PRO A 97 7.26 18.76 10.42
N GLU A 98 7.29 19.28 11.64
CA GLU A 98 8.45 19.11 12.54
C GLU A 98 8.59 17.68 13.07
N SER A 99 7.47 17.03 13.41
CA SER A 99 7.47 15.61 13.80
C SER A 99 7.80 14.71 12.60
N PHE A 100 7.36 15.06 11.40
CA PHE A 100 7.68 14.32 10.18
C PHE A 100 9.20 14.33 9.88
N LYS A 101 9.92 15.40 10.20
CA LYS A 101 11.40 15.42 10.12
C LYS A 101 12.02 14.37 11.04
N LYS A 102 11.51 14.24 12.29
CA LYS A 102 11.97 13.19 13.22
C LYS A 102 11.65 11.80 12.70
N VAL A 103 10.46 11.58 12.13
CA VAL A 103 10.12 10.31 11.47
C VAL A 103 11.12 10.01 10.36
N THR A 104 11.44 10.97 9.50
CA THR A 104 12.44 10.82 8.43
C THR A 104 13.81 10.45 8.98
N ASP A 105 14.23 11.04 10.10
CA ASP A 105 15.50 10.71 10.74
C ASP A 105 15.51 9.28 11.29
N TYR A 106 14.42 8.80 11.90
CA TYR A 106 14.30 7.42 12.36
C TYR A 106 14.21 6.41 11.18
N ILE A 107 13.61 6.78 10.06
CA ILE A 107 13.63 5.97 8.84
C ILE A 107 15.05 5.85 8.29
N ARG A 108 15.83 6.93 8.29
CA ARG A 108 17.24 6.93 7.88
C ARG A 108 18.12 6.08 8.79
N GLN A 109 17.80 6.07 10.09
CA GLN A 109 18.47 5.23 11.10
C GLN A 109 18.03 3.77 11.07
N GLU A 110 17.09 3.38 10.19
CA GLU A 110 16.49 2.04 10.09
C GLU A 110 15.84 1.58 11.41
N ARG A 111 15.18 2.50 12.07
CA ARG A 111 14.42 2.26 13.30
C ARG A 111 12.92 2.41 13.09
N TRP A 112 12.49 3.24 12.16
CA TRP A 112 11.14 3.32 11.65
C TRP A 112 11.16 2.80 10.22
N PHE A 113 10.46 1.70 9.94
CA PHE A 113 10.36 1.10 8.62
C PHE A 113 9.05 1.51 7.92
N ILE A 114 9.17 1.90 6.65
CA ILE A 114 8.05 2.01 5.74
C ILE A 114 7.63 0.59 5.33
N SER A 115 6.34 0.29 5.32
CA SER A 115 5.83 -1.07 5.11
C SER A 115 4.60 -1.07 4.21
N GLY A 116 4.29 -2.22 3.61
CA GLY A 116 3.06 -2.47 2.88
C GLY A 116 2.96 -1.88 1.48
N SER A 117 3.95 -1.12 1.03
CA SER A 117 4.09 -0.60 -0.35
C SER A 117 2.89 0.19 -0.90
N SER A 118 1.85 0.51 -0.14
CA SER A 118 0.58 1.04 -0.62
C SER A 118 0.33 2.49 -0.24
N VAL A 119 -0.66 3.10 -0.90
CA VAL A 119 -1.24 4.38 -0.45
C VAL A 119 -1.98 4.17 0.86
N ASP A 120 -2.83 3.15 0.94
CA ASP A 120 -3.50 2.72 2.15
C ASP A 120 -3.73 1.21 2.13
N GLU A 121 -4.25 0.63 3.21
CA GLU A 121 -4.61 -0.79 3.30
C GLU A 121 -5.97 -1.03 2.63
N GLY A 122 -5.93 -1.08 1.28
CA GLY A 122 -7.12 -1.12 0.44
C GLY A 122 -7.78 -2.49 0.35
N GLU A 123 -9.10 -2.49 0.17
CA GLU A 123 -9.90 -3.65 -0.17
C GLU A 123 -9.52 -4.20 -1.55
N VAL A 124 -9.24 -5.49 -1.64
CA VAL A 124 -8.70 -6.12 -2.86
C VAL A 124 -9.67 -7.00 -3.63
N ASN A 125 -10.87 -7.29 -3.07
CA ASN A 125 -11.87 -8.10 -3.75
C ASN A 125 -12.77 -7.26 -4.67
N ILE A 126 -12.97 -5.97 -4.34
CA ILE A 126 -13.86 -5.05 -5.07
C ILE A 126 -13.07 -4.11 -5.99
N SER A 127 -11.88 -3.69 -5.57
CA SER A 127 -10.99 -2.80 -6.33
C SER A 127 -10.53 -3.46 -7.63
N SER A 128 -10.37 -2.67 -8.70
CA SER A 128 -9.80 -3.17 -9.95
C SER A 128 -8.31 -3.49 -9.79
N SER A 129 -7.79 -4.39 -10.63
CA SER A 129 -6.35 -4.68 -10.68
C SER A 129 -5.50 -3.44 -10.94
N GLU A 130 -6.00 -2.51 -11.76
CA GLU A 130 -5.37 -1.21 -11.99
C GLU A 130 -5.23 -0.41 -10.69
N SER A 131 -6.28 -0.37 -9.86
CA SER A 131 -6.25 0.32 -8.57
C SER A 131 -5.21 -0.32 -7.63
N ILE A 132 -5.14 -1.64 -7.57
CA ILE A 132 -4.16 -2.34 -6.73
C ILE A 132 -2.72 -2.06 -7.20
N ILE A 133 -2.47 -2.06 -8.52
CA ILE A 133 -1.17 -1.66 -9.07
C ILE A 133 -0.84 -0.21 -8.68
N ARG A 134 -1.81 0.69 -8.72
CA ARG A 134 -1.61 2.09 -8.36
C ARG A 134 -1.44 2.30 -6.86
N GLN A 135 -2.06 1.47 -6.02
CA GLN A 135 -1.75 1.46 -4.58
C GLN A 135 -0.24 1.30 -4.38
N VAL A 136 0.38 0.32 -5.05
CA VAL A 136 1.82 0.08 -4.95
C VAL A 136 2.63 1.19 -5.63
N LEU A 137 2.24 1.58 -6.84
CA LEU A 137 2.96 2.62 -7.60
C LEU A 137 3.03 3.94 -6.84
N TYR A 138 1.90 4.46 -6.37
CA TYR A 138 1.82 5.74 -5.68
C TYR A 138 2.42 5.65 -4.26
N GLY A 139 2.20 4.53 -3.56
CA GLY A 139 2.79 4.30 -2.25
C GLY A 139 4.32 4.32 -2.31
N ASN A 140 4.92 3.48 -3.12
CA ASN A 140 6.37 3.41 -3.27
C ASN A 140 6.96 4.66 -3.94
N GLN A 141 6.24 5.34 -4.85
CA GLN A 141 6.69 6.62 -5.40
C GLN A 141 6.84 7.67 -4.31
N PHE A 142 5.87 7.77 -3.40
CA PHE A 142 5.96 8.67 -2.25
C PHE A 142 7.15 8.30 -1.36
N PHE A 143 7.32 7.03 -1.04
CA PHE A 143 8.43 6.57 -0.19
C PHE A 143 9.81 6.82 -0.82
N ARG A 144 9.95 6.59 -2.12
CA ARG A 144 11.19 6.93 -2.85
C ARG A 144 11.49 8.43 -2.82
N HIS A 145 10.45 9.24 -3.05
CA HIS A 145 10.60 10.70 -3.10
C HIS A 145 10.98 11.29 -1.73
N GLU A 146 10.29 10.85 -0.66
CA GLU A 146 10.49 11.43 0.67
C GLU A 146 11.67 10.81 1.43
N PHE A 147 11.92 9.52 1.26
CA PHE A 147 12.86 8.77 2.09
C PHE A 147 13.98 8.08 1.32
N SER A 148 13.95 8.08 -0.01
CA SER A 148 14.87 7.34 -0.89
C SER A 148 14.88 5.84 -0.55
N LYS A 149 13.73 5.29 -0.15
CA LYS A 149 13.50 3.89 0.22
C LYS A 149 12.23 3.35 -0.41
N GLU A 150 12.13 2.02 -0.48
CA GLU A 150 10.96 1.28 -0.94
C GLU A 150 10.62 0.16 0.03
N SER A 151 9.36 -0.28 0.04
CA SER A 151 8.92 -1.53 0.64
C SER A 151 8.65 -2.55 -0.47
N TYR A 152 8.88 -3.83 -0.18
CA TYR A 152 8.72 -4.93 -1.13
C TYR A 152 7.69 -5.96 -0.69
N ASP A 153 6.88 -5.63 0.29
CA ASP A 153 5.74 -6.44 0.74
C ASP A 153 4.40 -5.72 0.53
N TYR A 154 3.34 -6.49 0.47
CA TYR A 154 1.97 -5.99 0.56
C TYR A 154 1.40 -6.46 1.89
N MET A 155 1.22 -5.55 2.83
CA MET A 155 0.81 -5.84 4.20
C MET A 155 -0.63 -5.41 4.40
N LEU A 156 -1.53 -6.39 4.51
CA LEU A 156 -2.96 -6.20 4.74
C LEU A 156 -3.40 -6.98 5.98
N PRO A 157 -3.11 -6.50 7.19
CA PRO A 157 -3.37 -7.25 8.40
C PRO A 157 -4.87 -7.37 8.70
N ASP A 158 -5.71 -6.42 8.29
CA ASP A 158 -7.12 -6.34 8.66
C ASP A 158 -8.15 -6.41 7.53
N CYS A 159 -7.75 -6.57 6.26
CA CYS A 159 -8.68 -6.71 5.13
C CYS A 159 -9.48 -8.00 5.17
N PHE A 160 -10.70 -8.01 4.61
CA PHE A 160 -11.72 -9.04 4.83
C PHE A 160 -11.72 -10.14 3.76
N GLY A 161 -10.58 -10.79 3.56
CA GLY A 161 -10.37 -11.82 2.56
C GLY A 161 -9.67 -11.32 1.31
N PHE A 162 -9.15 -12.26 0.50
CA PHE A 162 -8.25 -11.94 -0.59
C PHE A 162 -8.54 -12.84 -1.80
N VAL A 163 -8.70 -12.22 -2.96
CA VAL A 163 -9.00 -12.89 -4.24
C VAL A 163 -7.78 -13.64 -4.79
N ALA A 164 -8.01 -14.82 -5.39
CA ALA A 164 -6.96 -15.68 -5.95
C ALA A 164 -6.08 -14.98 -7.01
N THR A 165 -6.56 -13.92 -7.63
CA THR A 165 -5.80 -13.16 -8.64
C THR A 165 -4.85 -12.12 -8.02
N LEU A 166 -4.89 -11.90 -6.71
CA LEU A 166 -4.02 -10.93 -6.05
C LEU A 166 -2.52 -11.23 -6.25
N PRO A 167 -2.03 -12.48 -6.12
CA PRO A 167 -0.60 -12.77 -6.32
C PRO A 167 -0.06 -12.34 -7.68
N GLN A 168 -0.81 -12.49 -8.77
CA GLN A 168 -0.35 -12.05 -10.11
C GLN A 168 -0.22 -10.53 -10.19
N VAL A 169 -1.13 -9.78 -9.53
CA VAL A 169 -1.10 -8.32 -9.50
C VAL A 169 0.10 -7.83 -8.69
N LEU A 170 0.33 -8.41 -7.51
CA LEU A 170 1.47 -8.07 -6.66
C LEU A 170 2.82 -8.44 -7.31
N ASN A 171 2.89 -9.61 -7.95
CA ASN A 171 4.07 -10.01 -8.72
C ASN A 171 4.34 -9.05 -9.88
N HIS A 172 3.30 -8.64 -10.63
CA HIS A 172 3.40 -7.63 -11.69
C HIS A 172 3.88 -6.28 -11.15
N ALA A 173 3.47 -5.90 -9.95
CA ALA A 173 3.90 -4.67 -9.28
C ALA A 173 5.34 -4.76 -8.72
N GLY A 174 6.01 -5.91 -8.82
CA GLY A 174 7.40 -6.11 -8.40
C GLY A 174 7.57 -6.39 -6.91
N LEU A 175 6.51 -6.79 -6.20
CA LEU A 175 6.58 -7.13 -4.79
C LEU A 175 7.10 -8.56 -4.57
N LEU A 176 7.74 -8.78 -3.42
CA LEU A 176 8.30 -10.07 -3.03
C LEU A 176 7.36 -10.86 -2.12
N GLY A 177 6.59 -10.18 -1.28
CA GLY A 177 5.83 -10.81 -0.22
C GLY A 177 4.45 -10.21 0.04
N PHE A 178 3.60 -11.02 0.65
CA PHE A 178 2.29 -10.66 1.16
C PHE A 178 2.16 -11.12 2.62
N SER A 179 1.57 -10.31 3.48
CA SER A 179 1.35 -10.73 4.87
C SER A 179 -0.01 -10.28 5.40
N THR A 180 -0.63 -11.17 6.20
CA THR A 180 -1.90 -10.92 6.88
C THR A 180 -2.01 -11.76 8.16
N GLN A 181 -2.89 -11.33 9.07
CA GLN A 181 -3.35 -12.13 10.22
C GLN A 181 -4.85 -12.45 10.13
N LYS A 182 -5.57 -11.81 9.19
CA LYS A 182 -7.04 -11.81 9.19
C LYS A 182 -7.66 -13.19 8.98
N LEU A 183 -6.93 -14.13 8.36
CA LEU A 183 -7.43 -15.48 8.15
C LEU A 183 -7.67 -16.28 9.45
N THR A 184 -7.09 -15.84 10.59
CA THR A 184 -7.38 -16.39 11.92
C THR A 184 -8.81 -16.12 12.40
N TRP A 185 -9.54 -15.20 11.73
CA TRP A 185 -10.92 -14.80 12.02
C TRP A 185 -11.93 -15.63 11.18
N ARG A 186 -11.71 -16.95 11.08
CA ARG A 186 -12.49 -17.94 10.35
C ARG A 186 -12.44 -17.81 8.83
N SER A 187 -11.33 -18.24 8.31
CA SER A 187 -11.16 -18.49 6.87
C SER A 187 -12.08 -19.61 6.39
N ALA A 188 -12.61 -19.49 5.18
CA ALA A 188 -13.45 -20.48 4.52
C ALA A 188 -12.77 -21.85 4.39
N ASN A 189 -11.48 -21.86 4.09
CA ASN A 189 -10.69 -23.05 3.80
C ASN A 189 -9.56 -23.30 4.82
N GLY A 190 -9.62 -22.63 5.99
CA GLY A 190 -8.54 -22.63 6.95
C GLY A 190 -7.35 -21.75 6.51
N ILE A 191 -6.22 -21.87 7.21
CA ILE A 191 -4.97 -21.21 6.85
C ILE A 191 -4.06 -22.26 6.20
N PRO A 192 -3.75 -22.14 4.89
CA PRO A 192 -3.03 -23.19 4.17
C PRO A 192 -1.64 -23.49 4.73
N PHE A 193 -0.95 -22.44 5.20
CA PHE A 193 0.40 -22.51 5.76
C PHE A 193 0.70 -21.25 6.63
N ASN A 194 1.73 -21.30 7.44
CA ASN A 194 2.23 -20.13 8.15
C ASN A 194 2.99 -19.20 7.19
N VAL A 195 4.04 -19.75 6.56
CA VAL A 195 4.81 -19.12 5.49
C VAL A 195 4.88 -20.07 4.30
N GLY A 196 4.67 -19.55 3.10
CA GLY A 196 4.60 -20.37 1.88
C GLY A 196 4.51 -19.53 0.60
N ILE A 197 4.04 -20.16 -0.45
CA ILE A 197 3.84 -19.58 -1.77
C ILE A 197 2.33 -19.52 -2.06
N TRP A 198 1.83 -18.33 -2.37
CA TRP A 198 0.45 -18.16 -2.84
C TRP A 198 0.45 -17.96 -4.35
N GLU A 199 -0.26 -18.86 -5.07
CA GLU A 199 -0.27 -18.94 -6.53
C GLU A 199 -1.57 -18.41 -7.11
N ALA A 200 -1.46 -17.62 -8.16
CA ALA A 200 -2.58 -17.11 -8.95
C ALA A 200 -2.93 -18.05 -10.11
N PRO A 201 -4.15 -17.90 -10.70
CA PRO A 201 -4.61 -18.74 -11.82
C PRO A 201 -3.74 -18.69 -13.09
N ASP A 202 -2.95 -17.62 -13.28
CA ASP A 202 -2.02 -17.48 -14.41
C ASP A 202 -0.63 -18.12 -14.16
N GLY A 203 -0.44 -18.79 -13.00
CA GLY A 203 0.81 -19.40 -12.58
C GLY A 203 1.82 -18.44 -11.95
N LYS A 204 1.52 -17.13 -11.88
CA LYS A 204 2.32 -16.19 -11.09
C LYS A 204 2.09 -16.42 -9.61
N ASN A 205 3.08 -16.11 -8.81
CA ASN A 205 3.00 -16.35 -7.38
C ASN A 205 3.77 -15.31 -6.56
N ILE A 206 3.50 -15.28 -5.26
CA ILE A 206 4.16 -14.43 -4.29
C ILE A 206 4.47 -15.24 -3.02
N LEU A 207 5.52 -14.87 -2.30
CA LEU A 207 5.76 -15.36 -0.95
C LEU A 207 4.66 -14.83 -0.02
N ALA A 208 4.16 -15.63 0.90
CA ALA A 208 3.08 -15.21 1.78
C ALA A 208 3.29 -15.69 3.22
N ALA A 209 3.03 -14.78 4.18
CA ALA A 209 2.90 -15.07 5.62
C ALA A 209 1.41 -14.91 5.99
N LEU A 210 0.70 -16.04 6.10
CA LEU A 210 -0.76 -16.06 6.24
C LEU A 210 -1.25 -16.23 7.67
N ASN A 211 -0.33 -16.48 8.62
CA ASN A 211 -0.63 -16.72 10.02
C ASN A 211 0.30 -15.92 10.94
N ALA A 212 0.36 -14.62 10.71
CA ALA A 212 1.30 -13.72 11.36
C ALA A 212 0.95 -13.35 12.83
N THR A 213 -0.02 -13.99 13.46
CA THR A 213 -0.66 -13.60 14.72
C THR A 213 -1.34 -12.20 14.65
N SER A 214 -2.16 -11.87 15.65
CA SER A 214 -2.81 -10.56 15.70
C SER A 214 -1.77 -9.43 15.82
N TYR A 215 -2.00 -8.31 15.13
CA TYR A 215 -1.22 -7.09 15.30
C TYR A 215 -1.34 -6.51 16.73
N THR A 216 -2.34 -6.92 17.50
CA THR A 216 -2.49 -6.58 18.93
C THR A 216 -1.86 -7.62 19.87
N SER A 217 -1.12 -8.60 19.33
CA SER A 217 -0.46 -9.60 20.15
C SER A 217 0.63 -9.00 21.01
N ASN A 218 0.72 -9.52 22.25
CA ASN A 218 1.78 -9.15 23.18
C ASN A 218 3.04 -9.98 22.92
N ILE A 219 4.16 -9.51 23.45
CA ILE A 219 5.42 -10.26 23.52
C ILE A 219 5.59 -10.77 24.96
N GLU A 220 5.63 -12.08 25.10
CA GLU A 220 5.88 -12.74 26.38
C GLU A 220 7.33 -12.52 26.82
N PRO A 221 7.61 -12.49 28.14
CA PRO A 221 8.97 -12.48 28.64
C PRO A 221 9.77 -13.65 28.05
N ARG A 222 11.00 -13.36 27.58
CA ARG A 222 11.85 -14.40 26.99
C ARG A 222 11.19 -15.11 25.80
N LEU A 223 10.72 -14.32 24.82
CA LEU A 223 10.16 -14.84 23.56
C LEU A 223 11.08 -15.88 22.90
N ASP A 224 12.39 -15.68 22.97
CA ASP A 224 13.45 -16.51 22.41
C ASP A 224 13.49 -17.96 22.94
N ILE A 225 12.79 -18.27 24.03
CA ILE A 225 12.65 -19.63 24.60
C ILE A 225 11.19 -20.08 24.70
N ASN A 226 10.23 -19.31 24.17
CA ASN A 226 8.81 -19.61 24.22
C ASN A 226 8.50 -20.95 23.53
N ASP A 227 7.82 -21.86 24.25
CA ASP A 227 7.59 -23.23 23.77
C ASP A 227 6.62 -23.27 22.61
N THR A 228 5.60 -22.41 22.56
CA THR A 228 4.65 -22.33 21.48
C THR A 228 5.34 -21.97 20.16
N TRP A 229 6.20 -20.94 20.17
CA TRP A 229 6.95 -20.54 18.99
C TRP A 229 8.03 -21.54 18.60
N ASN A 230 8.72 -22.14 19.58
CA ASN A 230 9.68 -23.21 19.29
C ASN A 230 9.01 -24.43 18.67
N THR A 231 7.81 -24.82 19.14
CA THR A 231 7.01 -25.92 18.57
C THR A 231 6.59 -25.56 17.14
N ARG A 232 6.10 -24.34 16.90
CA ARG A 232 5.67 -23.90 15.58
C ARG A 232 6.82 -23.88 14.55
N LEU A 233 8.01 -23.42 14.98
CA LEU A 233 9.22 -23.50 14.16
C LEU A 233 9.66 -24.96 13.90
N GLN A 234 9.54 -25.83 14.91
CA GLN A 234 9.84 -27.25 14.74
C GLN A 234 8.84 -27.95 13.78
N ASP A 235 7.57 -27.60 13.85
CA ASP A 235 6.56 -28.08 12.91
C ASP A 235 6.84 -27.66 11.46
N ASN A 236 7.29 -26.42 11.24
CA ASN A 236 7.71 -25.95 9.94
C ASN A 236 8.92 -26.76 9.41
N ILE A 237 9.88 -27.09 10.28
CA ILE A 237 11.03 -27.95 9.95
C ILE A 237 10.54 -29.34 9.56
N ASN A 238 9.71 -29.95 10.40
CA ASN A 238 9.24 -31.33 10.22
C ASN A 238 8.38 -31.48 8.94
N LYS A 239 7.57 -30.49 8.63
CA LYS A 239 6.64 -30.54 7.48
C LYS A 239 7.29 -30.11 6.16
N TYR A 240 8.13 -29.09 6.19
CA TYR A 240 8.61 -28.40 4.99
C TYR A 240 10.14 -28.25 4.92
N GLY A 241 10.86 -28.57 5.98
CA GLY A 241 12.32 -28.37 6.03
C GLY A 241 12.75 -26.91 6.10
N ILE A 242 11.87 -26.00 6.58
CA ILE A 242 12.15 -24.58 6.79
C ILE A 242 12.17 -24.24 8.28
N SER A 243 13.12 -23.43 8.70
CA SER A 243 13.38 -23.13 10.11
C SER A 243 13.00 -21.69 10.52
N PHE A 244 12.08 -21.07 9.80
CA PHE A 244 11.66 -19.69 10.05
C PHE A 244 10.16 -19.54 10.08
N ASP A 245 9.72 -18.43 10.73
CA ASP A 245 8.32 -18.01 10.80
C ASP A 245 8.22 -16.48 10.94
N PHE A 246 7.02 -15.96 10.90
CA PHE A 246 6.71 -14.55 10.87
C PHE A 246 5.61 -14.20 11.89
N ARG A 247 5.76 -13.10 12.63
CA ARG A 247 4.70 -12.62 13.53
C ARG A 247 4.61 -11.11 13.58
N TYR A 248 3.40 -10.62 13.84
CA TYR A 248 3.16 -9.26 14.30
C TYR A 248 3.15 -9.18 15.82
N TYR A 249 3.33 -7.97 16.34
CA TYR A 249 3.00 -7.57 17.70
C TYR A 249 2.76 -6.06 17.75
N GLY A 250 1.97 -5.59 18.71
CA GLY A 250 1.77 -4.16 18.90
C GLY A 250 0.37 -3.80 19.34
N VAL A 251 -0.20 -2.78 18.69
CA VAL A 251 -1.53 -2.24 18.97
C VAL A 251 -2.32 -2.09 17.68
N GLY A 252 -3.64 -1.89 17.80
CA GLY A 252 -4.50 -1.79 16.64
C GLY A 252 -5.62 -0.81 16.75
N ASP A 253 -6.15 -0.59 15.60
CA ASP A 253 -7.23 0.24 15.13
C ASP A 253 -6.95 1.74 15.24
N VAL A 254 -6.44 2.21 16.36
CA VAL A 254 -6.21 3.63 16.65
C VAL A 254 -4.75 4.10 16.47
N GLY A 255 -3.91 3.27 15.86
CA GLY A 255 -2.49 3.58 15.78
C GLY A 255 -1.81 3.59 17.17
N GLY A 256 -0.79 4.42 17.35
CA GLY A 256 0.02 4.49 18.56
C GLY A 256 1.35 3.76 18.42
N ALA A 257 1.79 3.10 19.48
CA ALA A 257 3.01 2.30 19.52
C ALA A 257 2.74 0.98 20.25
N PRO A 258 3.53 -0.09 20.01
CA PRO A 258 3.54 -1.27 20.86
C PRO A 258 3.67 -0.89 22.35
N ARG A 259 3.07 -1.66 23.23
CA ARG A 259 3.22 -1.41 24.67
C ARG A 259 4.69 -1.47 25.07
N GLU A 260 5.09 -0.63 25.99
CA GLU A 260 6.48 -0.59 26.47
C GLU A 260 6.98 -1.95 26.96
N GLU A 261 6.12 -2.72 27.65
CA GLU A 261 6.43 -4.07 28.10
C GLU A 261 6.78 -5.02 26.94
N ASP A 262 6.03 -4.95 25.83
CA ASP A 262 6.29 -5.75 24.64
C ASP A 262 7.62 -5.39 23.99
N VAL A 263 7.97 -4.11 23.98
CA VAL A 263 9.28 -3.62 23.50
C VAL A 263 10.40 -4.14 24.37
N VAL A 264 10.26 -4.06 25.70
CA VAL A 264 11.25 -4.60 26.66
C VAL A 264 11.48 -6.09 26.44
N ASN A 265 10.40 -6.86 26.34
CA ASN A 265 10.46 -8.32 26.14
C ASN A 265 11.06 -8.70 24.79
N ALA A 266 10.71 -7.97 23.72
CA ALA A 266 11.26 -8.19 22.39
C ALA A 266 12.75 -7.89 22.33
N VAL A 267 13.20 -6.76 22.88
CA VAL A 267 14.61 -6.36 22.91
C VAL A 267 15.43 -7.31 23.79
N ALA A 268 14.90 -7.75 24.93
CA ALA A 268 15.57 -8.72 25.80
C ALA A 268 15.77 -10.09 25.11
N SER A 269 14.96 -10.42 24.11
CA SER A 269 15.05 -11.68 23.39
C SER A 269 16.08 -11.68 22.25
N LEU A 270 16.64 -10.51 21.85
CA LEU A 270 17.52 -10.40 20.68
C LEU A 270 18.89 -11.07 20.85
N ARG A 271 19.47 -11.06 22.05
CA ARG A 271 20.89 -11.39 22.27
C ARG A 271 21.10 -12.40 23.39
N ASN A 272 20.16 -13.29 23.59
CA ASN A 272 20.25 -14.25 24.65
C ASN A 272 21.08 -15.48 24.23
N PRO A 273 22.14 -15.83 24.94
CA PRO A 273 22.97 -17.00 24.62
C PRO A 273 22.20 -18.34 24.77
N ASP A 274 21.19 -18.38 25.65
CA ASP A 274 20.41 -19.59 25.97
C ASP A 274 19.12 -19.68 25.09
N SER A 275 19.06 -18.94 23.98
CA SER A 275 17.87 -18.91 23.10
C SER A 275 17.65 -20.26 22.42
N LYS A 276 16.37 -20.69 22.32
CA LYS A 276 15.95 -21.84 21.51
C LYS A 276 15.83 -21.49 20.02
N PHE A 277 15.66 -20.21 19.70
CA PHE A 277 15.60 -19.66 18.34
C PHE A 277 15.98 -18.17 18.32
N LYS A 278 16.36 -17.68 17.18
CA LYS A 278 16.71 -16.27 16.97
C LYS A 278 15.45 -15.44 16.79
N VAL A 279 15.31 -14.39 17.60
CA VAL A 279 14.28 -13.35 17.41
C VAL A 279 14.90 -12.23 16.61
N VAL A 280 14.22 -11.76 15.57
CA VAL A 280 14.70 -10.70 14.67
C VAL A 280 13.68 -9.58 14.62
N LEU A 281 14.01 -8.41 15.14
CA LEU A 281 13.21 -7.20 15.03
C LEU A 281 13.60 -6.46 13.74
N THR A 282 12.68 -6.33 12.78
CA THR A 282 13.04 -5.86 11.43
C THR A 282 11.88 -5.27 10.66
N SER A 283 12.13 -4.93 9.38
CA SER A 283 11.08 -4.51 8.43
C SER A 283 10.18 -5.68 8.03
N SER A 284 8.93 -5.37 7.70
CA SER A 284 7.91 -6.35 7.29
C SER A 284 8.30 -7.19 6.06
N ASP A 285 9.15 -6.65 5.19
CA ASP A 285 9.61 -7.30 3.97
C ASP A 285 10.92 -8.11 4.12
N GLN A 286 11.58 -8.06 5.29
CA GLN A 286 12.91 -8.67 5.46
C GLN A 286 12.91 -10.18 5.27
N MET A 287 11.95 -10.89 5.85
CA MET A 287 11.84 -12.34 5.67
C MET A 287 11.77 -12.73 4.19
N PHE A 288 11.00 -12.00 3.41
CA PHE A 288 10.83 -12.27 1.98
C PHE A 288 12.11 -12.02 1.17
N LYS A 289 12.95 -11.07 1.62
CA LYS A 289 14.27 -10.80 1.04
C LYS A 289 15.31 -11.85 1.40
N ASP A 290 15.20 -12.47 2.56
CA ASP A 290 16.14 -13.47 3.07
C ASP A 290 15.89 -14.87 2.47
N ILE A 291 14.67 -15.14 1.94
CA ILE A 291 14.33 -16.43 1.37
C ILE A 291 15.08 -16.63 0.04
N THR A 292 16.06 -17.54 0.06
CA THR A 292 16.85 -17.92 -1.14
C THR A 292 16.02 -18.80 -2.09
N PRO A 293 16.46 -18.96 -3.36
CA PRO A 293 15.81 -19.89 -4.30
C PRO A 293 15.69 -21.32 -3.74
N GLU A 294 16.72 -21.81 -3.05
CA GLU A 294 16.75 -23.16 -2.47
C GLU A 294 15.76 -23.32 -1.31
N LEU A 295 15.56 -22.28 -0.51
CA LEU A 295 14.54 -22.27 0.54
C LEU A 295 13.15 -22.17 -0.08
N ARG A 296 12.99 -21.39 -1.13
CA ARG A 296 11.73 -21.21 -1.83
C ARG A 296 11.18 -22.53 -2.39
N GLU A 297 12.04 -23.43 -2.90
CA GLU A 297 11.64 -24.76 -3.39
C GLU A 297 11.04 -25.68 -2.33
N LYS A 298 11.34 -25.42 -1.05
CA LYS A 298 10.81 -26.21 0.08
C LYS A 298 9.48 -25.69 0.60
N LEU A 299 9.07 -24.47 0.23
CA LEU A 299 7.88 -23.83 0.75
C LEU A 299 6.61 -24.55 0.28
N PRO A 300 5.61 -24.71 1.17
CA PRO A 300 4.29 -25.15 0.75
C PRO A 300 3.65 -24.13 -0.20
N ALA A 301 2.86 -24.62 -1.16
CA ALA A 301 2.13 -23.79 -2.10
C ALA A 301 0.61 -23.94 -1.92
N TYR A 302 -0.13 -22.86 -2.18
CA TYR A 302 -1.58 -22.84 -2.20
C TYR A 302 -2.07 -22.02 -3.39
N SER A 303 -3.07 -22.54 -4.11
CA SER A 303 -3.75 -21.87 -5.20
C SER A 303 -5.25 -21.75 -4.86
N GLY A 304 -5.80 -20.55 -4.92
CA GLY A 304 -7.20 -20.27 -4.60
C GLY A 304 -7.42 -18.99 -3.82
N ASP A 305 -8.68 -18.69 -3.57
CA ASP A 305 -9.08 -17.53 -2.76
C ASP A 305 -8.80 -17.77 -1.27
N LEU A 306 -8.46 -16.70 -0.56
CA LEU A 306 -8.30 -16.68 0.89
C LEU A 306 -9.47 -15.89 1.51
N LEU A 307 -10.63 -16.52 1.60
CA LEU A 307 -11.89 -15.88 1.97
C LEU A 307 -12.20 -16.02 3.46
N LEU A 308 -12.87 -15.02 4.01
CA LEU A 308 -13.53 -15.07 5.32
C LEU A 308 -14.99 -15.53 5.14
N ILE A 309 -15.54 -16.22 6.15
CA ILE A 309 -16.93 -16.72 6.13
C ILE A 309 -17.84 -16.08 7.17
N GLU A 310 -17.29 -15.44 8.19
CA GLU A 310 -18.08 -14.82 9.27
C GLU A 310 -17.77 -13.33 9.43
N HIS A 311 -16.57 -13.03 9.94
CA HIS A 311 -16.22 -11.67 10.26
C HIS A 311 -16.17 -10.79 9.00
N SER A 312 -17.01 -9.76 8.98
CA SER A 312 -17.06 -8.70 7.94
C SER A 312 -17.22 -9.18 6.49
N ALA A 313 -17.38 -10.49 6.23
CA ALA A 313 -17.56 -11.01 4.87
C ALA A 313 -18.80 -10.41 4.18
N GLY A 314 -19.89 -10.17 4.93
CA GLY A 314 -21.10 -9.51 4.41
C GLY A 314 -20.93 -8.05 4.04
N SER A 315 -19.89 -7.37 4.52
CA SER A 315 -19.61 -5.97 4.21
C SER A 315 -19.27 -5.76 2.73
N LEU A 316 -18.69 -6.75 2.06
CA LEU A 316 -18.36 -6.72 0.63
C LEU A 316 -19.58 -6.46 -0.27
N THR A 317 -20.80 -6.65 0.22
CA THR A 317 -22.06 -6.38 -0.48
C THR A 317 -22.87 -5.23 0.12
N SER A 318 -22.43 -4.63 1.21
CA SER A 318 -23.07 -3.47 1.84
C SER A 318 -22.63 -2.15 1.21
N GLN A 319 -23.20 -1.00 1.62
CA GLN A 319 -22.83 0.34 1.14
C GLN A 319 -22.70 0.42 -0.39
N SER A 320 -23.76 0.04 -1.09
CA SER A 320 -23.78 -0.07 -2.55
C SER A 320 -23.37 1.22 -3.28
N PHE A 321 -23.60 2.38 -2.65
CA PHE A 321 -23.15 3.67 -3.20
C PHE A 321 -21.62 3.70 -3.34
N MET A 322 -20.86 3.27 -2.33
CA MET A 322 -19.39 3.27 -2.36
C MET A 322 -18.86 2.37 -3.50
N LYS A 323 -19.40 1.15 -3.64
CA LYS A 323 -19.02 0.23 -4.74
C LYS A 323 -19.31 0.83 -6.10
N ARG A 324 -20.50 1.45 -6.25
CA ARG A 324 -20.90 2.11 -7.49
C ARG A 324 -20.04 3.32 -7.81
N ALA A 325 -19.74 4.16 -6.83
CA ALA A 325 -18.91 5.35 -6.99
C ALA A 325 -17.47 4.95 -7.34
N ASN A 326 -16.87 4.02 -6.58
CA ASN A 326 -15.55 3.47 -6.87
C ASN A 326 -15.46 2.95 -8.31
N ARG A 327 -16.39 2.09 -8.75
CA ARG A 327 -16.37 1.55 -10.11
C ARG A 327 -16.51 2.61 -11.19
N LYS A 328 -17.35 3.61 -10.96
CA LYS A 328 -17.50 4.76 -11.89
C LYS A 328 -16.22 5.57 -11.97
N ASN A 329 -15.59 5.85 -10.82
CA ASN A 329 -14.37 6.63 -10.76
C ASN A 329 -13.17 5.89 -11.40
N GLU A 330 -13.03 4.58 -11.22
CA GLU A 330 -12.03 3.77 -11.94
C GLU A 330 -12.22 3.84 -13.47
N ILE A 331 -13.45 3.78 -13.96
CA ILE A 331 -13.75 3.88 -15.39
C ILE A 331 -13.48 5.30 -15.90
N LEU A 332 -13.92 6.33 -15.17
CA LEU A 332 -13.68 7.72 -15.53
C LEU A 332 -12.20 8.05 -15.58
N ALA A 333 -11.43 7.60 -14.60
CA ALA A 333 -9.98 7.78 -14.52
C ALA A 333 -9.31 7.28 -15.79
N ARG A 334 -9.56 6.01 -16.15
CA ARG A 334 -9.01 5.41 -17.38
C ARG A 334 -9.38 6.21 -18.62
N ASN A 335 -10.65 6.59 -18.75
CA ASN A 335 -11.13 7.32 -19.92
C ASN A 335 -10.53 8.74 -20.00
N ALA A 336 -10.41 9.41 -18.85
CA ALA A 336 -9.79 10.73 -18.74
C ALA A 336 -8.30 10.69 -19.11
N GLU A 337 -7.57 9.71 -18.63
CA GLU A 337 -6.15 9.53 -18.97
C GLU A 337 -5.95 9.25 -20.46
N MET A 338 -6.70 8.31 -21.03
CA MET A 338 -6.60 7.98 -22.46
C MET A 338 -6.92 9.18 -23.34
N ALA A 339 -8.01 9.92 -23.06
CA ALA A 339 -8.35 11.13 -23.80
C ALA A 339 -7.27 12.22 -23.63
N SER A 340 -6.71 12.38 -22.43
CA SER A 340 -5.65 13.37 -22.16
C SER A 340 -4.36 13.07 -22.92
N VAL A 341 -3.94 11.80 -22.99
CA VAL A 341 -2.78 11.38 -23.80
C VAL A 341 -3.01 11.67 -25.27
N MET A 342 -4.22 11.42 -25.81
CA MET A 342 -4.55 11.75 -27.20
C MET A 342 -4.54 13.27 -27.44
N ALA A 343 -5.11 14.05 -26.53
CA ALA A 343 -5.16 15.52 -26.65
C ALA A 343 -3.74 16.13 -26.60
N ASP A 344 -2.87 15.61 -25.75
CA ASP A 344 -1.47 16.01 -25.64
C ASP A 344 -0.69 15.64 -26.91
N TRP A 345 -0.82 14.39 -27.38
CA TRP A 345 -0.18 13.92 -28.60
C TRP A 345 -0.58 14.71 -29.85
N LEU A 346 -1.82 15.18 -29.92
CA LEU A 346 -2.30 16.07 -30.98
C LEU A 346 -1.82 17.52 -30.83
N GLY A 347 -1.06 17.83 -29.79
CA GLY A 347 -0.54 19.18 -29.52
C GLY A 347 -1.58 20.17 -29.04
N GLY A 348 -2.75 19.70 -28.60
CA GLY A 348 -3.89 20.57 -28.23
C GLY A 348 -3.91 20.98 -26.74
N SER A 349 -3.40 20.16 -25.84
CA SER A 349 -3.30 20.46 -24.42
C SER A 349 -2.33 19.51 -23.71
N ALA A 350 -1.53 20.03 -22.78
CA ALA A 350 -0.63 19.20 -21.98
C ALA A 350 -1.41 18.20 -21.09
N TYR A 351 -0.81 17.03 -20.83
CA TYR A 351 -1.38 16.05 -19.93
C TYR A 351 -1.52 16.59 -18.51
N PRO A 352 -2.71 16.59 -17.89
CA PRO A 352 -2.96 17.25 -16.61
C PRO A 352 -2.53 16.38 -15.41
N PHE A 353 -1.23 16.10 -15.33
CA PHE A 353 -0.61 15.15 -14.40
C PHE A 353 -1.02 15.36 -12.94
N VAL A 354 -0.91 16.61 -12.44
CA VAL A 354 -1.20 16.89 -11.02
C VAL A 354 -2.65 16.63 -10.67
N LYS A 355 -3.58 17.05 -11.56
CA LYS A 355 -5.02 16.86 -11.32
C LYS A 355 -5.41 15.38 -11.34
N ILE A 356 -4.87 14.62 -12.27
CA ILE A 356 -5.11 13.17 -12.37
C ILE A 356 -4.53 12.44 -11.15
N ASN A 357 -3.31 12.74 -10.74
CA ASN A 357 -2.69 12.12 -9.58
C ASN A 357 -3.45 12.41 -8.30
N ASN A 358 -3.82 13.66 -8.05
CA ASN A 358 -4.59 14.01 -6.85
C ASN A 358 -5.94 13.28 -6.81
N ALA A 359 -6.62 13.15 -7.96
CA ALA A 359 -7.86 12.39 -8.03
C ALA A 359 -7.65 10.90 -7.78
N TRP A 360 -6.59 10.30 -8.34
CA TRP A 360 -6.25 8.90 -8.05
C TRP A 360 -5.94 8.66 -6.57
N GLU A 361 -5.24 9.56 -5.90
CA GLU A 361 -4.96 9.42 -4.48
C GLU A 361 -6.23 9.37 -3.62
N LEU A 362 -7.25 10.14 -3.97
CA LEU A 362 -8.55 10.07 -3.31
C LEU A 362 -9.27 8.75 -3.61
N VAL A 363 -9.24 8.24 -4.87
CA VAL A 363 -9.77 6.91 -5.20
C VAL A 363 -9.12 5.85 -4.34
N LEU A 364 -7.78 5.84 -4.31
CA LEU A 364 -7.01 4.82 -3.58
C LEU A 364 -7.24 4.89 -2.07
N GLY A 365 -7.41 6.10 -1.52
CA GLY A 365 -7.78 6.29 -0.12
C GLY A 365 -9.21 5.82 0.19
N SER A 366 -10.19 6.11 -0.68
CA SER A 366 -11.58 5.65 -0.53
C SER A 366 -11.74 4.13 -0.71
N GLN A 367 -10.72 3.44 -1.21
CA GLN A 367 -10.66 1.98 -1.26
C GLN A 367 -10.21 1.33 0.05
N PHE A 368 -9.98 2.11 1.11
CA PHE A 368 -9.61 1.63 2.43
C PHE A 368 -10.58 0.53 2.90
N HIS A 369 -10.07 -0.47 3.64
CA HIS A 369 -10.80 -1.71 3.92
C HIS A 369 -12.03 -1.56 4.81
N ASP A 370 -12.23 -0.43 5.51
CA ASP A 370 -13.47 -0.10 6.21
C ASP A 370 -14.40 0.82 5.40
N ILE A 371 -13.90 1.51 4.41
CA ILE A 371 -14.70 2.44 3.59
C ILE A 371 -15.36 1.71 2.42
N LEU A 372 -14.59 1.12 1.54
CA LEU A 372 -15.13 0.46 0.35
C LEU A 372 -16.00 -0.76 0.68
N PRO A 373 -15.64 -1.65 1.64
CA PRO A 373 -16.48 -2.76 2.05
C PRO A 373 -17.75 -2.34 2.77
N GLY A 374 -17.69 -1.38 3.71
CA GLY A 374 -18.91 -0.90 4.35
C GLY A 374 -19.01 -1.08 5.86
N THR A 375 -17.90 -1.09 6.58
CA THR A 375 -17.84 -1.30 8.03
C THR A 375 -17.72 -0.02 8.85
N SER A 376 -17.61 1.14 8.19
CA SER A 376 -17.48 2.44 8.84
C SER A 376 -18.79 3.03 9.35
N THR A 377 -18.67 4.03 10.24
CA THR A 377 -19.81 4.80 10.76
C THR A 377 -20.40 5.75 9.71
N PRO A 378 -21.68 6.17 9.88
CA PRO A 378 -22.28 7.16 8.98
C PRO A 378 -21.45 8.44 8.85
N LYS A 379 -20.78 8.88 9.92
CA LYS A 379 -19.96 10.09 9.90
C LYS A 379 -18.73 9.95 9.02
N ALA A 380 -18.04 8.81 9.03
CA ALA A 380 -16.94 8.51 8.13
C ALA A 380 -17.40 8.53 6.66
N TYR A 381 -18.59 7.98 6.37
CA TYR A 381 -19.14 8.02 5.00
C TYR A 381 -19.47 9.43 4.49
N GLU A 382 -19.76 10.40 5.34
CA GLU A 382 -19.90 11.79 4.88
C GLU A 382 -18.61 12.30 4.23
N TYR A 383 -17.45 11.95 4.79
CA TYR A 383 -16.14 12.30 4.24
C TYR A 383 -15.82 11.48 2.99
N ALA A 384 -16.01 10.16 3.05
CA ALA A 384 -15.75 9.28 1.91
C ALA A 384 -16.63 9.64 0.69
N TRP A 385 -17.90 9.97 0.88
CA TRP A 385 -18.77 10.44 -0.21
C TRP A 385 -18.28 11.76 -0.81
N ASN A 386 -17.80 12.68 0.02
CA ASN A 386 -17.24 13.94 -0.47
C ASN A 386 -16.02 13.68 -1.37
N ASP A 387 -15.12 12.79 -0.94
CA ASP A 387 -13.94 12.40 -1.74
C ASP A 387 -14.36 11.77 -3.08
N GLU A 388 -15.33 10.86 -3.08
CA GLU A 388 -15.86 10.23 -4.29
C GLU A 388 -16.44 11.25 -5.28
N PHE A 389 -17.18 12.28 -4.79
CA PHE A 389 -17.71 13.35 -5.64
C PHE A 389 -16.62 14.27 -6.18
N ILE A 390 -15.59 14.60 -5.38
CA ILE A 390 -14.43 15.40 -5.82
C ILE A 390 -13.72 14.67 -6.95
N VAL A 391 -13.47 13.38 -6.80
CA VAL A 391 -12.86 12.51 -7.80
C VAL A 391 -13.67 12.49 -9.09
N MET A 392 -14.97 12.21 -8.98
CA MET A 392 -15.87 12.11 -10.13
C MET A 392 -15.87 13.41 -10.94
N ASN A 393 -15.99 14.54 -10.27
CA ASN A 393 -15.94 15.86 -10.91
C ASN A 393 -14.58 16.12 -11.56
N SER A 394 -13.49 15.75 -10.90
CA SER A 394 -12.13 15.97 -11.39
C SER A 394 -11.86 15.19 -12.68
N PHE A 395 -12.17 13.90 -12.70
CA PHE A 395 -12.00 13.07 -13.90
C PHE A 395 -12.98 13.43 -15.00
N ALA A 396 -14.25 13.76 -14.69
CA ALA A 396 -15.22 14.20 -15.67
C ALA A 396 -14.80 15.51 -16.37
N GLU A 397 -14.28 16.47 -15.61
CA GLU A 397 -13.73 17.72 -16.15
C GLU A 397 -12.53 17.46 -17.07
N VAL A 398 -11.57 16.62 -16.62
CA VAL A 398 -10.40 16.24 -17.41
C VAL A 398 -10.86 15.58 -18.73
N LEU A 399 -11.76 14.60 -18.65
CA LEU A 399 -12.30 13.91 -19.82
C LEU A 399 -12.98 14.88 -20.78
N LYS A 400 -13.86 15.74 -20.28
CA LYS A 400 -14.58 16.76 -21.09
C LYS A 400 -13.60 17.67 -21.81
N ASN A 401 -12.60 18.19 -21.13
CA ASN A 401 -11.62 19.10 -21.70
C ASN A 401 -10.76 18.40 -22.76
N ALA A 402 -10.31 17.18 -22.50
CA ALA A 402 -9.52 16.39 -23.44
C ALA A 402 -10.30 16.04 -24.71
N VAL A 403 -11.55 15.54 -24.57
CA VAL A 403 -12.43 15.24 -25.72
C VAL A 403 -12.76 16.51 -26.49
N GLY A 404 -13.02 17.63 -25.81
CA GLY A 404 -13.22 18.93 -26.45
C GLY A 404 -12.01 19.40 -27.26
N THR A 405 -10.80 19.15 -26.78
CA THR A 405 -9.56 19.43 -27.50
C THR A 405 -9.40 18.53 -28.74
N ILE A 406 -9.59 17.22 -28.58
CA ILE A 406 -9.58 16.26 -29.71
C ILE A 406 -10.60 16.67 -30.79
N SER A 407 -11.80 17.04 -30.36
CA SER A 407 -12.89 17.43 -31.28
C SER A 407 -12.53 18.62 -32.16
N LYS A 408 -11.72 19.57 -31.64
CA LYS A 408 -11.27 20.74 -32.43
C LYS A 408 -10.28 20.40 -33.53
N THR A 409 -9.66 19.23 -33.51
CA THR A 409 -8.73 18.77 -34.56
C THR A 409 -9.46 18.05 -35.71
N LEU A 410 -10.75 17.78 -35.56
CA LEU A 410 -11.56 17.09 -36.53
C LEU A 410 -12.27 18.09 -37.49
N ASN A 411 -12.48 17.70 -38.73
CA ASN A 411 -13.37 18.47 -39.63
C ASN A 411 -14.82 18.24 -39.22
N THR A 412 -15.41 19.26 -38.59
CA THR A 412 -16.78 19.24 -38.08
C THR A 412 -17.73 20.15 -38.88
N GLN A 413 -17.35 20.52 -40.11
CA GLN A 413 -18.17 21.31 -40.98
C GLN A 413 -19.29 20.44 -41.56
N VAL A 414 -20.51 20.68 -41.11
CA VAL A 414 -21.72 19.97 -41.50
C VAL A 414 -22.89 20.95 -41.63
N ASP A 415 -23.90 20.61 -42.47
CA ASP A 415 -25.16 21.33 -42.46
C ASP A 415 -26.00 20.87 -41.26
N GLY A 416 -25.95 21.67 -40.19
CA GLY A 416 -26.55 21.33 -38.90
C GLY A 416 -25.58 21.38 -37.71
N ARG A 417 -25.74 20.47 -36.77
CA ARG A 417 -24.86 20.36 -35.58
C ARG A 417 -24.07 19.06 -35.61
N ALA A 418 -22.76 19.16 -35.57
CA ALA A 418 -21.91 18.00 -35.48
C ALA A 418 -22.01 17.36 -34.08
N ILE A 419 -22.18 16.06 -34.04
CA ILE A 419 -22.12 15.22 -32.85
C ILE A 419 -20.83 14.38 -32.93
N ILE A 420 -19.93 14.52 -31.95
CA ILE A 420 -18.69 13.78 -31.89
C ILE A 420 -18.83 12.75 -30.80
N VAL A 421 -18.60 11.50 -31.13
CA VAL A 421 -18.57 10.39 -30.16
C VAL A 421 -17.14 9.90 -30.00
N PHE A 422 -16.64 9.92 -28.78
CA PHE A 422 -15.31 9.44 -28.42
C PHE A 422 -15.39 8.02 -27.89
N ASN A 423 -14.73 7.08 -28.56
CA ASN A 423 -14.55 5.71 -28.06
C ASN A 423 -13.20 5.57 -27.34
N PRO A 424 -13.17 5.41 -25.99
CA PRO A 424 -11.93 5.34 -25.23
C PRO A 424 -11.25 3.97 -25.28
N VAL A 425 -11.78 3.00 -26.02
CA VAL A 425 -11.19 1.65 -26.10
C VAL A 425 -10.71 1.33 -27.52
N ALA A 426 -9.67 0.53 -27.64
CA ALA A 426 -9.04 0.16 -28.90
C ALA A 426 -9.80 -0.95 -29.67
N ARG A 427 -11.13 -0.92 -29.62
CA ARG A 427 -12.01 -1.84 -30.36
C ARG A 427 -13.29 -1.12 -30.82
N GLU A 428 -13.89 -1.59 -31.89
CA GLU A 428 -15.20 -1.11 -32.31
C GLU A 428 -16.27 -1.44 -31.26
N ARG A 429 -17.23 -0.54 -31.12
CA ARG A 429 -18.39 -0.65 -30.23
C ARG A 429 -19.64 -0.16 -30.93
N GLU A 430 -20.74 -0.82 -30.65
CA GLU A 430 -22.08 -0.40 -31.02
C GLU A 430 -22.88 -0.19 -29.73
N GLU A 431 -23.26 1.05 -29.44
CA GLU A 431 -23.95 1.43 -28.20
C GLU A 431 -24.91 2.58 -28.44
N ILE A 432 -25.92 2.69 -27.58
CA ILE A 432 -26.83 3.84 -27.55
C ILE A 432 -26.10 5.00 -26.85
N VAL A 433 -26.00 6.13 -27.55
CA VAL A 433 -25.40 7.35 -27.00
C VAL A 433 -26.51 8.40 -26.81
N THR A 434 -26.59 8.95 -25.59
CA THR A 434 -27.53 10.06 -25.31
C THR A 434 -26.79 11.39 -25.49
N VAL A 435 -27.39 12.29 -26.26
CA VAL A 435 -26.84 13.63 -26.54
C VAL A 435 -27.86 14.68 -26.13
N GLU A 436 -27.42 15.65 -25.32
CA GLU A 436 -28.24 16.85 -25.04
C GLU A 436 -27.87 17.96 -25.98
N LEU A 437 -28.88 18.45 -26.74
CA LEU A 437 -28.69 19.54 -27.67
C LEU A 437 -29.35 20.80 -27.13
N PRO A 438 -28.63 21.94 -27.01
CA PRO A 438 -29.20 23.20 -26.54
C PRO A 438 -30.02 23.85 -27.65
N TYR A 439 -31.35 23.75 -27.58
CA TYR A 439 -32.28 24.48 -28.42
C TYR A 439 -33.06 25.50 -27.60
N SER A 440 -33.24 26.70 -28.15
CA SER A 440 -34.10 27.74 -27.59
C SER A 440 -35.59 27.42 -27.73
N LYS A 441 -35.96 26.59 -28.76
CA LYS A 441 -37.26 26.02 -28.97
C LYS A 441 -37.10 24.58 -29.45
N LEU A 442 -37.99 23.69 -29.02
CA LEU A 442 -37.99 22.30 -29.50
C LEU A 442 -38.23 22.26 -30.99
N PRO A 443 -37.36 21.66 -31.82
CA PRO A 443 -37.59 21.48 -33.25
C PRO A 443 -38.72 20.49 -33.44
N VAL A 444 -39.53 20.72 -34.49
CA VAL A 444 -40.66 19.85 -34.83
C VAL A 444 -40.19 18.50 -35.37
N ASN A 445 -39.05 18.49 -36.07
CA ASN A 445 -38.43 17.29 -36.62
C ASN A 445 -36.90 17.36 -36.40
N VAL A 446 -36.29 16.26 -35.96
CA VAL A 446 -34.85 16.09 -35.88
C VAL A 446 -34.46 14.89 -36.73
N ARG A 447 -33.52 15.06 -37.65
CA ARG A 447 -32.89 13.98 -38.40
C ARG A 447 -31.43 13.87 -37.93
N VAL A 448 -31.05 12.68 -37.54
CA VAL A 448 -29.66 12.33 -37.22
C VAL A 448 -29.11 11.53 -38.38
N THR A 449 -27.98 11.92 -38.91
CA THR A 449 -27.35 11.24 -40.06
C THR A 449 -25.90 10.94 -39.74
N ASP A 450 -25.37 9.87 -40.34
CA ASP A 450 -23.93 9.58 -40.33
C ASP A 450 -23.19 10.53 -41.32
N LYS A 451 -21.87 10.35 -41.44
CA LYS A 451 -21.03 11.12 -42.39
C LYS A 451 -21.39 10.93 -43.86
N ASN A 452 -22.17 9.91 -44.19
CA ASN A 452 -22.60 9.60 -45.56
C ASN A 452 -24.04 10.10 -45.83
N GLY A 453 -24.71 10.70 -44.83
CA GLY A 453 -26.07 11.22 -44.96
C GLY A 453 -27.18 10.21 -44.70
N ASN A 454 -26.83 9.00 -44.21
CA ASN A 454 -27.78 7.94 -43.88
C ASN A 454 -28.48 8.17 -42.55
#